data_55827eefcc584450bbe14cd81958f8c8
#
_entry.id   55827eefcc584450bbe14cd81958f8c8
#
_cell.length_a   1.000
_cell.length_b   1.000
_cell.length_c   1.000
_cell.angle_alpha   90.00
_cell.angle_beta   90.00
_cell.angle_gamma   90.00
#
_symmetry.space_group_name_H-M   'P 1'
#
loop_
_entity.id
_entity.type
_entity.pdbx_description
1 polymer ?
#
loop_
_entity_poly.entity_id
_entity_poly.type
_entity_poly.pdbx_seq_one_letter_code
_entity_poly.pdbx_strand_id
1 'polypeptide(L)'
;MVSFAEILNDHYDDMLKLRESLGYSIGKNPQQVSDFIAFCGVHYADRDGITREMVDNWLQNKVFKTNATQNYAISKIRGFTRYLESVGVSAFVPSEDYSVRVNHYTPYIFTDDELTRLFEAIDSIPPYHNSPYREYIAPVLYRMMYCCGMRPSEPPSLFIEDVNLESGEVYIRQSKGYKDRRILMCADLTDLCREYASRMMSQKYFFEVRPGVRIGAEWVTDQFHCSWRNSGLPKRHNPRPYDLRHNFATRTMMRWVNEGRDVSALAPYLSAYMGHVDFSATFYYIRLLPERLLKSSGIDWGRFSRIYPEVHDE
;
A
#
# COMPACT_ATOMS: atom_id res chain seq x y z
N MET A 1 -43.37 -10.09 3.84
CA MET A 1 -42.44 -10.96 3.14
C MET A 1 -41.10 -10.25 3.15
N VAL A 2 -40.05 -10.87 3.67
CA VAL A 2 -38.70 -10.26 3.65
C VAL A 2 -38.22 -10.20 2.19
N SER A 3 -37.70 -9.07 1.78
CA SER A 3 -37.23 -8.88 0.39
C SER A 3 -35.94 -9.65 0.12
N PHE A 4 -35.67 -10.01 -1.12
CA PHE A 4 -34.41 -10.66 -1.51
C PHE A 4 -33.17 -9.85 -1.09
N ALA A 5 -33.22 -8.54 -1.24
CA ALA A 5 -32.15 -7.65 -0.77
C ALA A 5 -31.94 -7.68 0.75
N GLU A 6 -33.01 -7.76 1.54
CA GLU A 6 -32.91 -7.87 3.00
C GLU A 6 -32.25 -9.20 3.40
N ILE A 7 -32.63 -10.32 2.78
CA ILE A 7 -31.99 -11.62 3.01
C ILE A 7 -30.49 -11.58 2.68
N LEU A 8 -30.13 -11.00 1.55
CA LEU A 8 -28.71 -10.87 1.16
C LEU A 8 -27.91 -9.95 2.09
N ASN A 9 -28.53 -8.86 2.60
CA ASN A 9 -27.88 -7.97 3.58
C ASN A 9 -27.66 -8.68 4.91
N ASP A 10 -28.62 -9.45 5.42
CA ASP A 10 -28.47 -10.22 6.67
C ASP A 10 -27.28 -11.20 6.54
N HIS A 11 -27.20 -11.95 5.43
CA HIS A 11 -26.06 -12.82 5.17
C HIS A 11 -24.75 -12.05 5.04
N TYR A 12 -24.77 -10.86 4.46
CA TYR A 12 -23.56 -10.05 4.33
C TYR A 12 -23.06 -9.56 5.69
N ASP A 13 -23.96 -9.12 6.56
CA ASP A 13 -23.64 -8.72 7.92
C ASP A 13 -23.06 -9.90 8.74
N ASP A 14 -23.62 -11.09 8.58
CA ASP A 14 -23.11 -12.28 9.24
C ASP A 14 -21.73 -12.68 8.71
N MET A 15 -21.48 -12.56 7.40
CA MET A 15 -20.14 -12.72 6.83
C MET A 15 -19.13 -11.72 7.42
N LEU A 16 -19.55 -10.46 7.61
CA LEU A 16 -18.69 -9.43 8.21
C LEU A 16 -18.37 -9.75 9.67
N LYS A 17 -19.36 -10.18 10.47
CA LYS A 17 -19.15 -10.63 11.86
C LYS A 17 -18.20 -11.82 11.94
N LEU A 18 -18.39 -12.82 11.05
CA LEU A 18 -17.51 -13.97 10.97
C LEU A 18 -16.06 -13.57 10.64
N ARG A 19 -15.87 -12.66 9.68
CA ARG A 19 -14.53 -12.17 9.34
C ARG A 19 -13.89 -11.43 10.50
N GLU A 20 -14.65 -10.63 11.23
CA GLU A 20 -14.17 -9.91 12.42
C GLU A 20 -13.74 -10.89 13.52
N SER A 21 -14.56 -11.91 13.81
CA SER A 21 -14.23 -12.94 14.80
C SER A 21 -12.97 -13.74 14.45
N LEU A 22 -12.66 -13.87 13.15
CA LEU A 22 -11.44 -14.48 12.65
C LEU A 22 -10.24 -13.51 12.59
N GLY A 23 -10.39 -12.28 13.09
CA GLY A 23 -9.33 -11.27 13.14
C GLY A 23 -9.06 -10.58 11.80
N TYR A 24 -9.93 -10.74 10.80
CA TYR A 24 -9.80 -9.98 9.55
C TYR A 24 -10.37 -8.57 9.71
N SER A 25 -9.64 -7.58 9.24
CA SER A 25 -10.18 -6.21 9.16
C SER A 25 -11.37 -6.20 8.21
N ILE A 26 -12.48 -5.74 8.71
CA ILE A 26 -13.56 -5.24 7.86
C ILE A 26 -13.01 -3.95 7.24
N GLY A 27 -12.38 -4.05 6.07
CA GLY A 27 -11.79 -2.91 5.37
C GLY A 27 -12.85 -1.79 5.20
N LYS A 28 -12.40 -0.55 5.07
CA LYS A 28 -13.20 0.67 5.07
C LYS A 28 -14.36 0.72 4.06
N ASN A 29 -14.60 -0.30 3.23
CA ASN A 29 -15.72 -0.23 2.31
C ASN A 29 -16.26 -1.60 1.85
N PRO A 30 -17.34 -2.04 2.45
CA PRO A 30 -18.21 -3.07 1.88
C PRO A 30 -19.01 -2.57 0.67
N GLN A 31 -18.81 -1.32 0.23
CA GLN A 31 -19.63 -0.64 -0.78
C GLN A 31 -19.89 -1.49 -2.03
N GLN A 32 -18.88 -2.25 -2.51
CA GLN A 32 -19.04 -3.04 -3.73
C GLN A 32 -20.07 -4.16 -3.60
N VAL A 33 -20.11 -4.83 -2.44
CA VAL A 33 -21.09 -5.88 -2.17
C VAL A 33 -22.45 -5.26 -1.89
N SER A 34 -22.51 -4.19 -1.11
CA SER A 34 -23.77 -3.46 -0.83
C SER A 34 -24.40 -2.91 -2.12
N ASP A 35 -23.61 -2.35 -3.04
CA ASP A 35 -24.09 -1.89 -4.34
C ASP A 35 -24.63 -3.05 -5.18
N PHE A 36 -23.96 -4.21 -5.14
CA PHE A 36 -24.41 -5.41 -5.82
C PHE A 36 -25.74 -5.95 -5.23
N ILE A 37 -25.85 -6.01 -3.92
CA ILE A 37 -27.09 -6.41 -3.24
C ILE A 37 -28.24 -5.47 -3.58
N ALA A 38 -28.01 -4.15 -3.56
CA ALA A 38 -29.01 -3.17 -3.94
C ALA A 38 -29.46 -3.36 -5.40
N PHE A 39 -28.52 -3.61 -6.31
CA PHE A 39 -28.82 -3.92 -7.71
C PHE A 39 -29.69 -5.19 -7.84
N CYS A 40 -29.34 -6.26 -7.12
CA CYS A 40 -30.12 -7.50 -7.10
C CYS A 40 -31.55 -7.28 -6.57
N GLY A 41 -31.68 -6.48 -5.51
CA GLY A 41 -32.99 -6.15 -4.94
C GLY A 41 -33.91 -5.37 -5.91
N VAL A 42 -33.32 -4.50 -6.75
CA VAL A 42 -34.08 -3.71 -7.72
C VAL A 42 -34.47 -4.55 -8.95
N HIS A 43 -33.57 -5.37 -9.46
CA HIS A 43 -33.74 -6.03 -10.77
C HIS A 43 -34.19 -7.50 -10.66
N TYR A 44 -34.07 -8.12 -9.48
CA TYR A 44 -34.28 -9.56 -9.27
C TYR A 44 -34.98 -9.87 -7.95
N ALA A 45 -35.96 -9.04 -7.55
CA ALA A 45 -36.63 -9.11 -6.24
C ALA A 45 -37.28 -10.47 -5.92
N ASP A 46 -37.72 -11.21 -6.94
CA ASP A 46 -38.44 -12.48 -6.80
C ASP A 46 -37.49 -13.72 -6.83
N ARG A 47 -36.19 -13.52 -6.70
CA ARG A 47 -35.21 -14.62 -6.71
C ARG A 47 -34.85 -15.02 -5.27
N ASP A 48 -34.34 -16.27 -5.15
CA ASP A 48 -33.92 -16.89 -3.88
C ASP A 48 -32.43 -17.19 -3.81
N GLY A 49 -31.68 -16.84 -4.88
CA GLY A 49 -30.25 -17.05 -4.98
C GLY A 49 -29.58 -16.14 -6.02
N ILE A 50 -28.26 -16.09 -5.99
CA ILE A 50 -27.45 -15.28 -6.93
C ILE A 50 -27.13 -16.15 -8.16
N THR A 51 -27.53 -15.66 -9.34
CA THR A 51 -27.25 -16.31 -10.62
C THR A 51 -26.08 -15.65 -11.35
N ARG A 52 -25.53 -16.37 -12.33
CA ARG A 52 -24.51 -15.83 -13.25
C ARG A 52 -25.00 -14.58 -13.95
N GLU A 53 -26.24 -14.61 -14.43
CA GLU A 53 -26.87 -13.47 -15.11
C GLU A 53 -26.86 -12.19 -14.27
N MET A 54 -27.13 -12.29 -12.95
CA MET A 54 -27.09 -11.14 -12.04
C MET A 54 -25.71 -10.51 -11.97
N VAL A 55 -24.67 -11.34 -11.86
CA VAL A 55 -23.28 -10.87 -11.82
C VAL A 55 -22.89 -10.22 -13.14
N ASP A 56 -23.21 -10.86 -14.27
CA ASP A 56 -22.90 -10.36 -15.61
C ASP A 56 -23.60 -9.01 -15.87
N ASN A 57 -24.90 -8.93 -15.55
CA ASN A 57 -25.69 -7.71 -15.74
C ASN A 57 -25.20 -6.58 -14.81
N TRP A 58 -24.84 -6.88 -13.57
CA TRP A 58 -24.29 -5.85 -12.68
C TRP A 58 -22.96 -5.30 -13.21
N LEU A 59 -22.04 -6.17 -13.67
CA LEU A 59 -20.77 -5.76 -14.24
C LEU A 59 -20.91 -4.93 -15.51
N GLN A 60 -21.90 -5.23 -16.35
CA GLN A 60 -22.20 -4.47 -17.56
C GLN A 60 -22.80 -3.09 -17.29
N ASN A 61 -23.64 -2.99 -16.26
CA ASN A 61 -24.33 -1.74 -15.92
C ASN A 61 -23.51 -0.81 -15.01
N LYS A 62 -22.43 -1.32 -14.37
CA LYS A 62 -21.60 -0.53 -13.47
C LYS A 62 -20.39 0.07 -14.18
N VAL A 63 -20.27 1.39 -14.15
CA VAL A 63 -19.10 2.09 -14.67
C VAL A 63 -17.96 2.02 -13.65
N PHE A 64 -16.86 1.36 -14.02
CA PHE A 64 -15.64 1.29 -13.22
C PHE A 64 -14.61 2.29 -13.76
N LYS A 65 -13.99 3.03 -12.84
CA LYS A 65 -12.93 4.00 -13.22
C LYS A 65 -11.69 3.34 -13.81
N THR A 66 -11.38 2.11 -13.40
CA THR A 66 -10.22 1.34 -13.87
C THR A 66 -10.50 -0.15 -13.82
N ASN A 67 -9.77 -0.95 -14.62
CA ASN A 67 -9.80 -2.41 -14.56
C ASN A 67 -9.44 -2.94 -13.15
N ALA A 68 -8.53 -2.29 -12.45
CA ALA A 68 -8.17 -2.66 -11.08
C ALA A 68 -9.35 -2.51 -10.11
N THR A 69 -10.16 -1.46 -10.26
CA THR A 69 -11.38 -1.26 -9.46
C THR A 69 -12.43 -2.32 -9.78
N GLN A 70 -12.56 -2.70 -11.06
CA GLN A 70 -13.44 -3.78 -11.49
C GLN A 70 -13.01 -5.12 -10.88
N ASN A 71 -11.73 -5.49 -10.98
CA ASN A 71 -11.20 -6.71 -10.39
C ASN A 71 -11.36 -6.75 -8.87
N TYR A 72 -11.18 -5.61 -8.21
CA TYR A 72 -11.46 -5.50 -6.78
C TYR A 72 -12.93 -5.80 -6.46
N ALA A 73 -13.87 -5.25 -7.22
CA ALA A 73 -15.29 -5.49 -7.05
C ALA A 73 -15.64 -6.97 -7.27
N ILE A 74 -15.14 -7.58 -8.36
CA ILE A 74 -15.31 -9.01 -8.65
C ILE A 74 -14.78 -9.88 -7.50
N SER A 75 -13.60 -9.56 -6.99
CA SER A 75 -13.01 -10.28 -5.84
C SER A 75 -13.88 -10.20 -4.59
N LYS A 76 -14.53 -9.06 -4.34
CA LYS A 76 -15.45 -8.89 -3.20
C LYS A 76 -16.74 -9.69 -3.38
N ILE A 77 -17.33 -9.64 -4.57
CA ILE A 77 -18.53 -10.44 -4.89
C ILE A 77 -18.19 -11.93 -4.80
N ARG A 78 -17.07 -12.37 -5.36
CA ARG A 78 -16.59 -13.76 -5.25
C ARG A 78 -16.47 -14.21 -3.79
N GLY A 79 -15.93 -13.36 -2.93
CA GLY A 79 -15.85 -13.64 -1.49
C GLY A 79 -17.21 -13.79 -0.83
N PHE A 80 -18.16 -12.92 -1.19
CA PHE A 80 -19.53 -12.97 -0.67
C PHE A 80 -20.30 -14.18 -1.19
N THR A 81 -20.26 -14.46 -2.47
CA THR A 81 -20.96 -15.61 -3.06
C THR A 81 -20.42 -16.94 -2.57
N ARG A 82 -19.10 -17.08 -2.34
CA ARG A 82 -18.51 -18.25 -1.66
C ARG A 82 -19.02 -18.42 -0.24
N TYR A 83 -19.19 -17.32 0.49
CA TYR A 83 -19.78 -17.38 1.83
C TYR A 83 -21.24 -17.84 1.77
N LEU A 84 -22.06 -17.34 0.85
CA LEU A 84 -23.44 -17.78 0.66
C LEU A 84 -23.53 -19.29 0.38
N GLU A 85 -22.70 -19.83 -0.52
CA GLU A 85 -22.63 -21.27 -0.76
C GLU A 85 -22.27 -22.04 0.52
N SER A 86 -21.34 -21.53 1.31
CA SER A 86 -20.90 -22.19 2.55
C SER A 86 -21.99 -22.26 3.62
N VAL A 87 -23.00 -21.39 3.57
CA VAL A 87 -24.16 -21.39 4.47
C VAL A 87 -25.44 -21.97 3.81
N GLY A 88 -25.28 -22.59 2.63
CA GLY A 88 -26.36 -23.33 1.96
C GLY A 88 -27.28 -22.46 1.09
N VAL A 89 -26.90 -21.20 0.82
CA VAL A 89 -27.63 -20.32 -0.11
C VAL A 89 -27.07 -20.49 -1.51
N SER A 90 -27.95 -20.74 -2.48
CA SER A 90 -27.53 -20.91 -3.88
C SER A 90 -26.91 -19.63 -4.42
N ALA A 91 -25.65 -19.68 -4.86
CA ALA A 91 -24.95 -18.53 -5.39
C ALA A 91 -23.92 -18.90 -6.47
N PHE A 92 -23.94 -18.19 -7.58
CA PHE A 92 -22.91 -18.30 -8.60
C PHE A 92 -21.62 -17.61 -8.11
N VAL A 93 -20.51 -18.36 -8.07
CA VAL A 93 -19.19 -17.84 -7.72
C VAL A 93 -18.41 -17.48 -8.99
N PRO A 94 -18.11 -16.18 -9.23
CA PRO A 94 -17.33 -15.77 -10.40
C PRO A 94 -15.94 -16.42 -10.41
N SER A 95 -15.55 -17.08 -11.53
CA SER A 95 -14.22 -17.65 -11.72
C SER A 95 -13.13 -16.59 -11.88
N GLU A 96 -11.86 -17.01 -11.97
CA GLU A 96 -10.74 -16.08 -12.23
C GLU A 96 -10.84 -15.41 -13.61
N ASP A 97 -11.51 -16.06 -14.59
CA ASP A 97 -11.72 -15.51 -15.95
C ASP A 97 -12.54 -14.22 -15.98
N TYR A 98 -13.26 -13.90 -14.90
CA TYR A 98 -13.91 -12.60 -14.73
C TYR A 98 -12.94 -11.45 -14.51
N SER A 99 -11.66 -11.76 -14.23
CA SER A 99 -10.65 -10.73 -14.00
C SER A 99 -10.16 -10.13 -15.31
N VAL A 100 -10.16 -8.82 -15.39
CA VAL A 100 -9.69 -8.04 -16.55
C VAL A 100 -8.20 -7.75 -16.41
N ARG A 101 -7.45 -7.81 -17.51
CA ARG A 101 -6.02 -7.49 -17.49
C ARG A 101 -5.79 -6.07 -16.95
N VAL A 102 -4.94 -5.97 -15.94
CA VAL A 102 -4.53 -4.70 -15.32
C VAL A 102 -3.12 -4.37 -15.75
N ASN A 103 -2.90 -3.16 -16.23
CA ASN A 103 -1.55 -2.66 -16.43
C ASN A 103 -0.91 -2.41 -15.06
N HIS A 104 0.15 -3.15 -14.76
CA HIS A 104 0.91 -2.95 -13.53
C HIS A 104 1.67 -1.63 -13.60
N TYR A 105 1.61 -0.87 -12.53
CA TYR A 105 2.42 0.33 -12.39
C TYR A 105 3.89 -0.05 -12.29
N THR A 106 4.72 0.53 -13.17
CA THR A 106 6.16 0.42 -13.05
C THR A 106 6.66 1.49 -12.07
N PRO A 107 7.32 1.12 -10.97
CA PRO A 107 7.85 2.07 -10.01
C PRO A 107 8.83 3.05 -10.65
N TYR A 108 8.76 4.29 -10.22
CA TYR A 108 9.70 5.30 -10.62
C TYR A 108 10.96 5.20 -9.75
N ILE A 109 12.10 4.92 -10.39
CA ILE A 109 13.40 4.90 -9.71
C ILE A 109 14.10 6.22 -9.99
N PHE A 110 14.20 7.03 -8.94
CA PHE A 110 14.83 8.35 -9.01
C PHE A 110 16.34 8.26 -9.20
N THR A 111 16.90 9.14 -10.02
CA THR A 111 18.33 9.42 -10.05
C THR A 111 18.76 10.22 -8.81
N ASP A 112 20.07 10.35 -8.57
CA ASP A 112 20.59 11.15 -7.45
C ASP A 112 20.23 12.63 -7.61
N ASP A 113 20.33 13.17 -8.84
CA ASP A 113 19.92 14.57 -9.14
C ASP A 113 18.44 14.80 -8.88
N GLU A 114 17.58 13.88 -9.32
CA GLU A 114 16.13 13.99 -9.08
C GLU A 114 15.78 13.93 -7.59
N LEU A 115 16.44 13.06 -6.82
CA LEU A 115 16.25 13.01 -5.37
C LEU A 115 16.72 14.31 -4.69
N THR A 116 17.89 14.82 -5.08
CA THR A 116 18.41 16.06 -4.54
C THR A 116 17.42 17.19 -4.77
N ARG A 117 17.01 17.40 -6.01
CA ARG A 117 16.05 18.46 -6.37
C ARG A 117 14.68 18.27 -5.74
N LEU A 118 14.21 17.02 -5.59
CA LEU A 118 12.96 16.73 -4.89
C LEU A 118 13.07 17.11 -3.41
N PHE A 119 14.15 16.72 -2.72
CA PHE A 119 14.32 17.04 -1.31
C PHE A 119 14.58 18.52 -1.07
N GLU A 120 15.29 19.21 -1.96
CA GLU A 120 15.41 20.69 -1.91
C GLU A 120 14.04 21.36 -2.02
N ALA A 121 13.18 20.87 -2.93
CA ALA A 121 11.82 21.39 -3.06
C ALA A 121 10.95 21.06 -1.83
N ILE A 122 11.15 19.90 -1.19
CA ILE A 122 10.47 19.52 0.05
C ILE A 122 10.92 20.43 1.20
N ASP A 123 12.22 20.67 1.33
CA ASP A 123 12.79 21.50 2.40
C ASP A 123 12.40 23.00 2.23
N SER A 124 12.08 23.41 1.02
CA SER A 124 11.67 24.78 0.68
C SER A 124 10.15 24.98 0.69
N ILE A 125 9.36 24.00 1.17
CA ILE A 125 7.90 24.15 1.26
C ILE A 125 7.55 25.34 2.17
N PRO A 126 6.84 26.36 1.66
CA PRO A 126 6.46 27.49 2.48
C PRO A 126 5.31 27.13 3.43
N PRO A 127 5.14 27.82 4.56
CA PRO A 127 3.96 27.70 5.42
C PRO A 127 2.67 27.91 4.62
N TYR A 128 1.61 27.20 5.02
CA TYR A 128 0.30 27.32 4.37
C TYR A 128 -0.84 27.15 5.36
N HIS A 129 -1.74 28.12 5.43
CA HIS A 129 -2.80 28.18 6.45
C HIS A 129 -3.76 26.96 6.42
N ASN A 130 -4.03 26.40 5.23
CA ASN A 130 -4.88 25.19 5.09
C ASN A 130 -4.12 23.89 5.35
N SER A 131 -2.81 23.97 5.53
CA SER A 131 -1.95 22.82 5.85
C SER A 131 -0.89 23.25 6.86
N PRO A 132 -1.29 23.46 8.13
CA PRO A 132 -0.36 23.92 9.17
C PRO A 132 0.82 22.99 9.34
N TYR A 133 1.98 23.56 9.63
CA TYR A 133 3.23 22.84 9.92
C TYR A 133 3.78 21.97 8.77
N ARG A 134 3.26 22.10 7.56
CA ARG A 134 3.72 21.30 6.42
C ARG A 134 5.22 21.49 6.14
N GLU A 135 5.76 22.67 6.39
CA GLU A 135 7.17 23.04 6.28
C GLU A 135 8.08 22.29 7.25
N TYR A 136 7.54 21.78 8.37
CA TYR A 136 8.25 20.96 9.34
C TYR A 136 7.97 19.47 9.15
N ILE A 137 6.73 19.11 8.81
CA ILE A 137 6.28 17.72 8.66
C ILE A 137 6.89 17.07 7.41
N ALA A 138 6.79 17.73 6.25
CA ALA A 138 7.15 17.12 4.97
C ALA A 138 8.64 16.71 4.89
N PRO A 139 9.62 17.53 5.31
CA PRO A 139 11.03 17.16 5.28
C PRO A 139 11.34 15.87 6.07
N VAL A 140 10.75 15.69 7.22
CA VAL A 140 10.98 14.53 8.09
C VAL A 140 10.24 13.32 7.54
N LEU A 141 8.97 13.46 7.21
CA LEU A 141 8.10 12.37 6.77
C LEU A 141 8.65 11.68 5.51
N TYR A 142 9.01 12.46 4.48
CA TYR A 142 9.51 11.86 3.24
C TYR A 142 10.91 11.26 3.40
N ARG A 143 11.75 11.80 4.30
CA ARG A 143 13.03 11.17 4.63
C ARG A 143 12.83 9.86 5.39
N MET A 144 11.87 9.75 6.30
CA MET A 144 11.51 8.47 6.91
C MET A 144 11.06 7.44 5.86
N MET A 145 10.25 7.86 4.89
CA MET A 145 9.85 6.97 3.79
C MET A 145 11.03 6.54 2.93
N TYR A 146 11.94 7.46 2.59
CA TYR A 146 13.09 7.19 1.75
C TYR A 146 14.20 6.43 2.47
N CYS A 147 14.60 6.84 3.67
CA CYS A 147 15.73 6.26 4.41
C CYS A 147 15.38 4.96 5.13
N CYS A 148 14.10 4.79 5.53
CA CYS A 148 13.65 3.60 6.27
C CYS A 148 12.70 2.72 5.45
N GLY A 149 12.41 3.06 4.20
CA GLY A 149 11.53 2.27 3.35
C GLY A 149 10.10 2.15 3.87
N MET A 150 9.58 3.14 4.59
CA MET A 150 8.22 3.13 5.14
C MET A 150 7.16 3.23 4.04
N ARG A 151 6.00 2.60 4.26
CA ARG A 151 4.82 2.80 3.40
C ARG A 151 4.23 4.19 3.64
N PRO A 152 3.61 4.85 2.64
CA PRO A 152 3.02 6.19 2.81
C PRO A 152 1.99 6.30 3.93
N SER A 153 1.35 5.20 4.30
CA SER A 153 0.37 5.15 5.39
C SER A 153 0.99 4.99 6.79
N GLU A 154 2.25 4.62 6.87
CA GLU A 154 2.89 4.28 8.15
C GLU A 154 3.32 5.53 8.93
N PRO A 155 4.06 6.52 8.36
CA PRO A 155 4.43 7.71 9.10
C PRO A 155 3.23 8.46 9.69
N PRO A 156 2.10 8.67 8.95
CA PRO A 156 0.92 9.32 9.53
C PRO A 156 0.30 8.60 10.72
N SER A 157 0.61 7.31 10.89
CA SER A 157 0.02 6.47 11.93
C SER A 157 0.90 6.28 13.15
N LEU A 158 2.13 6.82 13.14
CA LEU A 158 3.06 6.74 14.26
C LEU A 158 2.54 7.52 15.46
N PHE A 159 2.51 6.89 16.61
CA PHE A 159 2.37 7.59 17.89
C PHE A 159 3.72 8.18 18.31
N ILE A 160 3.70 9.15 19.22
CA ILE A 160 4.93 9.75 19.77
C ILE A 160 5.77 8.66 20.44
N GLU A 161 5.13 7.77 21.19
CA GLU A 161 5.78 6.66 21.88
C GLU A 161 6.39 5.59 20.97
N ASP A 162 6.00 5.57 19.70
CA ASP A 162 6.54 4.65 18.69
C ASP A 162 7.90 5.09 18.15
N VAL A 163 8.32 6.33 18.41
CA VAL A 163 9.56 6.92 17.89
C VAL A 163 10.54 7.18 19.04
N ASN A 164 11.51 6.30 19.20
CA ASN A 164 12.57 6.49 20.16
C ASN A 164 13.67 7.38 19.57
N LEU A 165 13.70 8.64 20.02
CA LEU A 165 14.66 9.63 19.54
C LEU A 165 16.07 9.48 20.15
N GLU A 166 16.27 8.62 21.14
CA GLU A 166 17.59 8.32 21.68
C GLU A 166 18.28 7.24 20.86
N SER A 167 17.60 6.11 20.64
CA SER A 167 18.14 4.97 19.91
C SER A 167 17.95 5.04 18.40
N GLY A 168 17.04 5.88 17.90
CA GLY A 168 16.61 5.91 16.49
C GLY A 168 15.64 4.79 16.12
N GLU A 169 15.15 4.01 17.09
CA GLU A 169 14.20 2.92 16.83
C GLU A 169 12.80 3.49 16.59
N VAL A 170 12.12 2.93 15.57
CA VAL A 170 10.71 3.23 15.26
C VAL A 170 9.90 1.95 15.24
N TYR A 171 8.83 1.92 16.04
CA TYR A 171 7.91 0.80 16.11
C TYR A 171 6.70 1.03 15.19
N ILE A 172 6.52 0.19 14.18
CA ILE A 172 5.43 0.28 13.22
C ILE A 172 4.38 -0.74 13.58
N ARG A 173 3.23 -0.23 14.07
CA ARG A 173 2.09 -1.05 14.49
C ARG A 173 1.22 -1.42 13.30
N GLN A 174 0.63 -2.60 13.34
CA GLN A 174 -0.44 -3.08 12.46
C GLN A 174 -0.20 -2.76 10.97
N SER A 175 1.01 -3.02 10.49
CA SER A 175 1.34 -2.92 9.08
C SER A 175 0.48 -3.88 8.24
N LYS A 176 0.61 -3.83 6.91
CA LYS A 176 -0.13 -4.72 6.01
C LYS A 176 0.00 -6.18 6.45
N GLY A 177 -1.13 -6.82 6.77
CA GLY A 177 -1.17 -8.19 7.30
C GLY A 177 -1.08 -8.28 8.83
N TYR A 178 -1.37 -7.20 9.56
CA TYR A 178 -1.36 -7.12 11.04
C TYR A 178 -0.03 -7.51 11.68
N LYS A 179 1.08 -7.30 10.98
CA LYS A 179 2.42 -7.55 11.51
C LYS A 179 3.04 -6.25 11.98
N ASP A 180 3.44 -6.24 13.23
CA ASP A 180 4.27 -5.19 13.79
C ASP A 180 5.72 -5.40 13.38
N ARG A 181 6.47 -4.32 13.26
CA ARG A 181 7.91 -4.39 13.03
C ARG A 181 8.63 -3.19 13.61
N ARG A 182 9.91 -3.38 13.87
CA ARG A 182 10.82 -2.33 14.27
C ARG A 182 11.75 -2.00 13.11
N ILE A 183 12.03 -0.72 12.95
CA ILE A 183 13.03 -0.21 12.02
C ILE A 183 13.96 0.73 12.76
N LEU A 184 15.13 0.96 12.21
CA LEU A 184 16.15 1.83 12.79
C LEU A 184 16.44 2.98 11.83
N MET A 185 16.39 4.20 12.33
CA MET A 185 16.83 5.41 11.64
C MET A 185 18.36 5.54 11.72
N CYS A 186 18.99 6.10 10.69
CA CYS A 186 20.37 6.54 10.78
C CYS A 186 20.48 7.78 11.71
N ALA A 187 21.70 8.08 12.16
CA ALA A 187 21.94 9.19 13.08
C ALA A 187 21.38 10.52 12.57
N ASP A 188 21.70 10.89 11.33
CA ASP A 188 21.26 12.15 10.73
C ASP A 188 19.72 12.28 10.67
N LEU A 189 19.01 11.17 10.36
CA LEU A 189 17.55 11.18 10.36
C LEU A 189 17.00 11.27 11.78
N THR A 190 17.65 10.63 12.75
CA THR A 190 17.26 10.72 14.16
C THR A 190 17.42 12.14 14.68
N ASP A 191 18.51 12.84 14.31
CA ASP A 191 18.75 14.24 14.68
C ASP A 191 17.70 15.15 14.06
N LEU A 192 17.36 14.94 12.79
CA LEU A 192 16.28 15.66 12.12
C LEU A 192 14.92 15.45 12.81
N CYS A 193 14.64 14.22 13.25
CA CYS A 193 13.43 13.89 14.01
C CYS A 193 13.43 14.58 15.39
N ARG A 194 14.58 14.69 16.07
CA ARG A 194 14.71 15.44 17.34
C ARG A 194 14.42 16.93 17.13
N GLU A 195 15.02 17.53 16.10
CA GLU A 195 14.76 18.92 15.76
C GLU A 195 13.29 19.16 15.46
N TYR A 196 12.67 18.29 14.67
CA TYR A 196 11.23 18.32 14.41
C TYR A 196 10.42 18.24 15.71
N ALA A 197 10.67 17.24 16.55
CA ALA A 197 9.94 17.04 17.79
C ALA A 197 10.09 18.23 18.77
N SER A 198 11.25 18.89 18.78
CA SER A 198 11.48 20.07 19.63
C SER A 198 10.66 21.30 19.18
N ARG A 199 10.28 21.36 17.91
CA ARG A 199 9.48 22.47 17.35
C ARG A 199 7.98 22.19 17.40
N MET A 200 7.60 20.90 17.43
CA MET A 200 6.21 20.46 17.41
C MET A 200 5.72 20.14 18.81
N MET A 201 4.53 20.61 19.16
CA MET A 201 3.86 20.26 20.43
C MET A 201 2.84 19.13 20.19
N SER A 202 3.29 18.05 19.57
CA SER A 202 2.45 16.89 19.28
C SER A 202 1.93 16.26 20.58
N GLN A 203 0.67 15.83 20.60
CA GLN A 203 0.03 15.27 21.80
C GLN A 203 -0.15 13.75 21.74
N LYS A 204 -0.38 13.21 20.55
CA LYS A 204 -0.72 11.80 20.37
C LYS A 204 0.07 11.16 19.22
N TYR A 205 0.02 11.76 18.04
CA TYR A 205 0.72 11.25 16.87
C TYR A 205 2.06 11.98 16.69
N PHE A 206 3.04 11.28 16.16
CA PHE A 206 4.33 11.92 15.85
C PHE A 206 4.14 13.04 14.81
N PHE A 207 3.28 12.81 13.80
CA PHE A 207 2.93 13.82 12.79
C PHE A 207 1.49 14.30 12.98
N GLU A 208 1.32 15.51 13.46
CA GLU A 208 0.01 16.14 13.69
C GLU A 208 -0.15 17.43 12.88
N VAL A 209 -1.34 17.62 12.29
CA VAL A 209 -1.75 18.90 11.66
C VAL A 209 -2.43 19.84 12.67
N ARG A 210 -2.93 19.28 13.76
CA ARG A 210 -3.52 19.95 14.93
C ARG A 210 -3.34 19.02 16.13
N PRO A 211 -3.38 19.52 17.37
CA PRO A 211 -3.25 18.70 18.56
C PRO A 211 -4.17 17.47 18.52
N GLY A 212 -3.60 16.27 18.60
CA GLY A 212 -4.30 14.99 18.57
C GLY A 212 -4.85 14.56 17.20
N VAL A 213 -4.63 15.33 16.12
CA VAL A 213 -5.12 15.04 14.77
C VAL A 213 -3.96 14.70 13.84
N ARG A 214 -3.88 13.44 13.43
CA ARG A 214 -2.87 12.96 12.48
C ARG A 214 -3.09 13.52 11.08
N ILE A 215 -2.03 13.56 10.28
CA ILE A 215 -2.11 13.84 8.85
C ILE A 215 -2.86 12.71 8.11
N GLY A 216 -3.57 13.05 7.04
CA GLY A 216 -4.27 12.09 6.19
C GLY A 216 -3.40 11.52 5.07
N ALA A 217 -3.82 10.40 4.48
CA ALA A 217 -3.13 9.80 3.34
C ALA A 217 -3.13 10.70 2.09
N GLU A 218 -4.20 11.47 1.89
CA GLU A 218 -4.31 12.46 0.81
C GLU A 218 -3.26 13.56 0.99
N TRP A 219 -3.07 14.04 2.22
CA TRP A 219 -2.04 15.04 2.53
C TRP A 219 -0.65 14.57 2.08
N VAL A 220 -0.29 13.33 2.39
CA VAL A 220 1.01 12.74 1.97
C VAL A 220 1.14 12.76 0.44
N THR A 221 0.08 12.44 -0.28
CA THR A 221 0.10 12.43 -1.74
C THR A 221 0.19 13.85 -2.32
N ASP A 222 -0.60 14.77 -1.77
CA ASP A 222 -0.71 16.15 -2.28
C ASP A 222 0.58 16.94 -2.05
N GLN A 223 1.18 16.85 -0.86
CA GLN A 223 2.45 17.55 -0.57
C GLN A 223 3.60 16.98 -1.40
N PHE A 224 3.63 15.66 -1.62
CA PHE A 224 4.62 15.04 -2.51
C PHE A 224 4.51 15.57 -3.94
N HIS A 225 3.30 15.56 -4.50
CA HIS A 225 3.08 16.04 -5.87
C HIS A 225 3.31 17.56 -5.98
N CYS A 226 3.02 18.32 -4.93
CA CYS A 226 3.36 19.75 -4.88
C CYS A 226 4.87 19.94 -4.96
N SER A 227 5.65 19.23 -4.14
CA SER A 227 7.11 19.29 -4.14
C SER A 227 7.70 18.81 -5.48
N TRP A 228 7.17 17.71 -6.05
CA TRP A 228 7.59 17.24 -7.36
C TRP A 228 7.41 18.30 -8.45
N ARG A 229 6.27 18.98 -8.47
CA ARG A 229 6.03 20.07 -9.43
C ARG A 229 6.98 21.27 -9.23
N ASN A 230 7.33 21.55 -7.98
CA ASN A 230 8.19 22.70 -7.62
C ASN A 230 9.69 22.38 -7.77
N SER A 231 10.08 21.11 -7.86
CA SER A 231 11.48 20.70 -8.06
C SER A 231 12.05 21.04 -9.44
N GLY A 232 11.21 21.51 -10.37
CA GLY A 232 11.61 21.79 -11.76
C GLY A 232 11.90 20.54 -12.59
N LEU A 233 11.55 19.36 -12.08
CA LEU A 233 11.72 18.09 -12.80
C LEU A 233 10.65 17.90 -13.88
N PRO A 234 10.90 17.07 -14.91
CA PRO A 234 9.97 16.89 -16.02
C PRO A 234 8.59 16.38 -15.57
N LYS A 235 7.53 17.07 -15.98
CA LYS A 235 6.14 16.72 -15.63
C LYS A 235 5.62 15.43 -16.29
N ARG A 236 6.34 14.90 -17.29
CA ARG A 236 5.96 13.65 -18.00
C ARG A 236 5.96 12.42 -17.11
N HIS A 237 6.69 12.44 -16.03
CA HIS A 237 6.69 11.41 -15.00
C HIS A 237 5.84 11.88 -13.84
N ASN A 238 5.02 10.99 -13.31
CA ASN A 238 4.17 11.25 -12.15
C ASN A 238 4.48 10.23 -11.05
N PRO A 239 5.65 10.37 -10.39
CA PRO A 239 6.04 9.48 -9.31
C PRO A 239 5.08 9.64 -8.14
N ARG A 240 4.98 8.58 -7.33
CA ARG A 240 4.12 8.54 -6.15
C ARG A 240 4.98 8.54 -4.88
N PRO A 241 4.45 8.95 -3.73
CA PRO A 241 5.17 8.83 -2.46
C PRO A 241 5.69 7.40 -2.23
N TYR A 242 4.96 6.37 -2.67
CA TYR A 242 5.36 4.97 -2.55
C TYR A 242 6.68 4.66 -3.30
N ASP A 243 7.03 5.43 -4.33
CA ASP A 243 8.26 5.22 -5.09
C ASP A 243 9.53 5.55 -4.28
N LEU A 244 9.43 6.38 -3.22
CA LEU A 244 10.53 6.55 -2.26
C LEU A 244 10.90 5.22 -1.57
N ARG A 245 9.89 4.42 -1.21
CA ARG A 245 10.12 3.08 -0.66
C ARG A 245 10.69 2.11 -1.69
N HIS A 246 10.27 2.20 -2.95
CA HIS A 246 10.86 1.41 -4.02
C HIS A 246 12.34 1.77 -4.21
N ASN A 247 12.68 3.06 -4.13
CA ASN A 247 14.06 3.51 -4.20
C ASN A 247 14.90 3.01 -3.03
N PHE A 248 14.38 3.04 -1.80
CA PHE A 248 15.06 2.46 -0.64
C PHE A 248 15.46 1.00 -0.90
N ALA A 249 14.51 0.17 -1.35
CA ALA A 249 14.76 -1.25 -1.59
C ALA A 249 15.77 -1.47 -2.73
N THR A 250 15.57 -0.81 -3.86
CA THR A 250 16.45 -0.93 -5.03
C THR A 250 17.86 -0.45 -4.70
N ARG A 251 18.03 0.69 -4.04
CA ARG A 251 19.34 1.22 -3.63
C ARG A 251 20.04 0.35 -2.60
N THR A 252 19.29 -0.24 -1.66
CA THR A 252 19.85 -1.19 -0.70
C THR A 252 20.42 -2.41 -1.42
N MET A 253 19.67 -2.99 -2.36
CA MET A 253 20.15 -4.12 -3.15
C MET A 253 21.34 -3.74 -4.05
N MET A 254 21.26 -2.58 -4.72
CA MET A 254 22.37 -2.08 -5.54
C MET A 254 23.66 -1.91 -4.73
N ARG A 255 23.56 -1.38 -3.50
CA ARG A 255 24.70 -1.26 -2.60
C ARG A 255 25.31 -2.63 -2.29
N TRP A 256 24.48 -3.63 -1.94
CA TRP A 256 24.96 -4.99 -1.67
C TRP A 256 25.67 -5.62 -2.88
N VAL A 257 25.12 -5.43 -4.10
CA VAL A 257 25.75 -5.90 -5.32
C VAL A 257 27.11 -5.22 -5.52
N ASN A 258 27.20 -3.91 -5.33
CA ASN A 258 28.45 -3.15 -5.48
C ASN A 258 29.50 -3.53 -4.42
N GLU A 259 29.06 -3.92 -3.22
CA GLU A 259 29.89 -4.43 -2.14
C GLU A 259 30.27 -5.92 -2.31
N GLY A 260 29.83 -6.58 -3.38
CA GLY A 260 30.07 -8.01 -3.64
C GLY A 260 29.36 -8.95 -2.66
N ARG A 261 28.30 -8.48 -1.96
CA ARG A 261 27.55 -9.27 -0.99
C ARG A 261 26.53 -10.17 -1.69
N ASP A 262 26.23 -11.32 -1.09
CA ASP A 262 25.17 -12.21 -1.58
C ASP A 262 23.77 -11.60 -1.33
N VAL A 263 23.18 -11.03 -2.37
CA VAL A 263 21.85 -10.43 -2.33
C VAL A 263 20.80 -11.49 -2.02
N SER A 264 20.99 -12.73 -2.45
CA SER A 264 20.04 -13.83 -2.20
C SER A 264 19.95 -14.16 -0.71
N ALA A 265 21.11 -14.17 -0.05
CA ALA A 265 21.17 -14.39 1.40
C ALA A 265 20.62 -13.21 2.22
N LEU A 266 20.73 -11.98 1.68
CA LEU A 266 20.32 -10.74 2.38
C LEU A 266 18.87 -10.34 2.09
N ALA A 267 18.28 -10.77 0.96
CA ALA A 267 16.92 -10.41 0.58
C ALA A 267 15.85 -10.77 1.63
N PRO A 268 15.92 -11.90 2.38
CA PRO A 268 15.00 -12.18 3.48
C PRO A 268 15.01 -11.13 4.59
N TYR A 269 16.18 -10.60 4.93
CA TYR A 269 16.32 -9.54 5.94
C TYR A 269 15.67 -8.24 5.47
N LEU A 270 15.88 -7.86 4.19
CA LEU A 270 15.21 -6.70 3.61
C LEU A 270 13.70 -6.90 3.58
N SER A 271 13.22 -8.10 3.23
CA SER A 271 11.81 -8.45 3.24
C SER A 271 11.18 -8.27 4.63
N ALA A 272 11.83 -8.79 5.66
CA ALA A 272 11.41 -8.66 7.05
C ALA A 272 11.42 -7.19 7.50
N TYR A 273 12.50 -6.46 7.23
CA TYR A 273 12.64 -5.04 7.56
C TYR A 273 11.55 -4.19 6.90
N MET A 274 11.26 -4.44 5.64
CA MET A 274 10.20 -3.74 4.90
C MET A 274 8.80 -4.22 5.29
N GLY A 275 8.65 -5.33 6.00
CA GLY A 275 7.35 -5.90 6.38
C GLY A 275 6.57 -6.39 5.16
N HIS A 276 7.21 -7.13 4.27
CA HIS A 276 6.53 -7.82 3.18
C HIS A 276 5.83 -9.06 3.71
N VAL A 277 4.55 -9.23 3.34
CA VAL A 277 3.77 -10.43 3.70
C VAL A 277 4.24 -11.61 2.86
N ASP A 278 4.56 -11.37 1.60
CA ASP A 278 5.05 -12.33 0.64
C ASP A 278 6.47 -11.92 0.19
N PHE A 279 7.36 -12.88 0.21
CA PHE A 279 8.75 -12.70 -0.18
C PHE A 279 8.90 -12.31 -1.67
N SER A 280 7.95 -12.72 -2.52
CA SER A 280 7.90 -12.35 -3.94
C SER A 280 7.91 -10.83 -4.15
N ALA A 281 7.33 -10.06 -3.23
CA ALA A 281 7.34 -8.61 -3.28
C ALA A 281 8.77 -8.02 -3.17
N THR A 282 9.70 -8.73 -2.54
CA THR A 282 11.10 -8.31 -2.44
C THR A 282 11.87 -8.64 -3.72
N PHE A 283 11.57 -9.78 -4.35
CA PHE A 283 12.18 -10.15 -5.62
C PHE A 283 11.83 -9.22 -6.77
N TYR A 284 10.68 -8.57 -6.70
CA TYR A 284 10.30 -7.57 -7.67
C TYR A 284 11.37 -6.47 -7.82
N TYR A 285 12.04 -6.09 -6.74
CA TYR A 285 13.11 -5.08 -6.78
C TYR A 285 14.36 -5.55 -7.49
N ILE A 286 14.63 -6.85 -7.52
CA ILE A 286 15.77 -7.40 -8.25
C ILE A 286 15.56 -7.19 -9.77
N ARG A 287 14.32 -7.34 -10.25
CA ARG A 287 13.99 -7.07 -11.65
C ARG A 287 14.15 -5.60 -12.07
N LEU A 288 14.16 -4.70 -11.08
CA LEU A 288 14.38 -3.26 -11.31
C LEU A 288 15.85 -2.89 -11.32
N LEU A 289 16.77 -3.82 -10.98
CA LEU A 289 18.20 -3.56 -11.07
C LEU A 289 18.63 -3.46 -12.54
N PRO A 290 19.56 -2.55 -12.89
CA PRO A 290 20.13 -2.46 -14.22
C PRO A 290 20.72 -3.80 -14.66
N GLU A 291 20.54 -4.18 -15.93
CA GLU A 291 21.01 -5.47 -16.48
C GLU A 291 22.51 -5.74 -16.21
N ARG A 292 23.35 -4.68 -16.22
CA ARG A 292 24.78 -4.78 -15.92
C ARG A 292 25.05 -5.31 -14.49
N LEU A 293 24.14 -5.03 -13.54
CA LEU A 293 24.21 -5.50 -12.16
C LEU A 293 23.63 -6.90 -12.01
N LEU A 294 22.66 -7.26 -12.85
CA LEU A 294 22.07 -8.60 -12.89
C LEU A 294 23.08 -9.68 -13.27
N LYS A 295 24.14 -9.32 -14.01
CA LYS A 295 25.25 -10.22 -14.42
C LYS A 295 26.40 -10.27 -13.43
N SER A 296 26.29 -9.58 -12.28
CA SER A 296 27.33 -9.58 -11.26
C SER A 296 27.34 -10.90 -10.48
N SER A 297 28.52 -11.28 -9.98
CA SER A 297 28.70 -12.48 -9.14
C SER A 297 27.99 -12.45 -7.78
N GLY A 298 27.45 -11.30 -7.39
CA GLY A 298 26.71 -11.11 -6.12
C GLY A 298 25.27 -11.61 -6.17
N ILE A 299 24.78 -12.15 -7.29
CA ILE A 299 23.44 -12.69 -7.43
C ILE A 299 23.51 -14.14 -7.93
N ASP A 300 23.14 -15.09 -7.08
CA ASP A 300 22.98 -16.51 -7.46
C ASP A 300 21.63 -16.74 -8.11
N TRP A 301 21.59 -16.64 -9.43
CA TRP A 301 20.38 -16.85 -10.23
C TRP A 301 19.86 -18.28 -10.16
N GLY A 302 20.74 -19.28 -9.98
CA GLY A 302 20.33 -20.67 -9.82
C GLY A 302 19.54 -20.93 -8.52
N ARG A 303 19.86 -20.19 -7.47
CA ARG A 303 19.11 -20.19 -6.21
C ARG A 303 17.79 -19.45 -6.33
N PHE A 304 17.76 -18.35 -7.07
CA PHE A 304 16.55 -17.57 -7.34
C PHE A 304 15.53 -18.35 -8.16
N SER A 305 15.95 -19.02 -9.24
CA SER A 305 15.04 -19.78 -10.11
C SER A 305 14.36 -20.95 -9.39
N ARG A 306 14.97 -21.50 -8.33
CA ARG A 306 14.37 -22.57 -7.51
C ARG A 306 13.29 -22.08 -6.52
N ILE A 307 13.26 -20.79 -6.22
CA ILE A 307 12.30 -20.17 -5.29
C ILE A 307 11.07 -19.63 -6.04
N TYR A 308 11.19 -19.44 -7.36
CA TYR A 308 10.08 -19.04 -8.22
C TYR A 308 9.41 -20.27 -8.80
N PRO A 309 8.10 -20.49 -8.58
CA PRO A 309 7.36 -21.30 -9.51
C PRO A 309 7.43 -20.59 -10.88
N GLU A 310 7.71 -21.35 -11.93
CA GLU A 310 7.62 -20.86 -13.30
C GLU A 310 6.21 -20.29 -13.49
N VAL A 311 6.11 -18.97 -13.64
CA VAL A 311 4.89 -18.35 -14.11
C VAL A 311 4.89 -18.61 -15.61
N HIS A 312 4.18 -19.64 -16.02
CA HIS A 312 3.85 -19.81 -17.43
C HIS A 312 3.01 -18.59 -17.83
N ASP A 313 3.57 -17.74 -18.67
CA ASP A 313 2.82 -16.74 -19.42
C ASP A 313 1.91 -17.52 -20.40
N GLU A 314 0.68 -17.82 -20.01
CA GLU A 314 -0.44 -18.14 -20.87
C GLU A 314 -1.36 -16.94 -21.04
#